data_5b98b951ac1ed55ceef9d32e38677748
#
_entry.id   5b98b951ac1ed55ceef9d32e38677748
#
_cell.length_a   1.000
_cell.length_b   1.000
_cell.length_c   1.000
_cell.angle_alpha   90.00
_cell.angle_beta   90.00
_cell.angle_gamma   90.00
#
_symmetry.space_group_name_H-M   'P 1'
#
loop_
_entity.id
_entity.type
_entity.pdbx_description
1 polymer ?
#
loop_
_entity_poly.entity_id
_entity_poly.type
_entity_poly.pdbx_seq_one_letter_code
_entity_poly.pdbx_strand_id
1 'polypeptide(L)'
;MSMIGLLGLLVAFAGCVISVLCLGVAHILYKKRSFERSDTFAWGGRVAAVLTAVALTVCCAVLVWCFFSGDNTIQYVLDNRSTSTAPEAWLYKLAGLWAGRQGSLLFWAWLIAVFNAVLVFATRKNARPLDNGALA
;
A
#
# COMPACT_ATOMS: atom_id res chain seq x y z
N MET A 1 -12.99 -15.13 5.09
CA MET A 1 -12.02 -14.38 4.25
C MET A 1 -12.46 -12.95 3.94
N SER A 2 -13.75 -12.69 3.64
CA SER A 2 -14.25 -11.32 3.33
C SER A 2 -13.99 -10.29 4.44
N MET A 3 -14.11 -10.66 5.71
CA MET A 3 -13.85 -9.76 6.85
C MET A 3 -12.39 -9.31 6.93
N ILE A 4 -11.45 -10.20 6.64
CA ILE A 4 -10.01 -9.86 6.65
C ILE A 4 -9.69 -8.87 5.53
N GLY A 5 -10.27 -9.08 4.34
CA GLY A 5 -10.10 -8.15 3.22
C GLY A 5 -10.70 -6.76 3.51
N LEU A 6 -11.90 -6.71 4.09
CA LEU A 6 -12.54 -5.45 4.47
C LEU A 6 -11.74 -4.69 5.53
N LEU A 7 -11.30 -5.38 6.59
CA LEU A 7 -10.45 -4.78 7.63
C LEU A 7 -9.13 -4.26 7.05
N GLY A 8 -8.49 -5.05 6.18
CA GLY A 8 -7.25 -4.63 5.48
C GLY A 8 -7.44 -3.37 4.66
N LEU A 9 -8.54 -3.25 3.91
CA LEU A 9 -8.87 -2.06 3.13
C LEU A 9 -9.14 -0.83 4.00
N LEU A 10 -9.86 -1.00 5.11
CA LEU A 10 -10.12 0.08 6.07
C LEU A 10 -8.81 0.58 6.71
N VAL A 11 -7.93 -0.34 7.11
CA VAL A 11 -6.60 0.00 7.66
C VAL A 11 -5.75 0.72 6.61
N ALA A 12 -5.75 0.24 5.36
CA ALA A 12 -5.02 0.88 4.28
C ALA A 12 -5.53 2.29 3.98
N PHE A 13 -6.85 2.49 3.96
CA PHE A 13 -7.45 3.79 3.76
C PHE A 13 -7.12 4.77 4.89
N ALA A 14 -7.29 4.34 6.14
CA ALA A 14 -6.93 5.14 7.31
C ALA A 14 -5.43 5.49 7.32
N GLY A 15 -4.55 4.53 7.02
CA GLY A 15 -3.11 4.75 6.90
C GLY A 15 -2.74 5.75 5.81
N CYS A 16 -3.42 5.69 4.66
CA CYS A 16 -3.22 6.66 3.58
C CYS A 16 -3.60 8.08 4.00
N VAL A 17 -4.76 8.27 4.62
CA VAL A 17 -5.22 9.57 5.11
C VAL A 17 -4.26 10.12 6.17
N ILE A 18 -3.87 9.30 7.15
CA ILE A 18 -2.91 9.69 8.20
C ILE A 18 -1.57 10.07 7.58
N SER A 19 -1.07 9.31 6.61
CA SER A 19 0.20 9.61 5.93
C SER A 19 0.17 10.98 5.26
N VAL A 20 -0.89 11.28 4.50
CA VAL A 20 -1.05 12.55 3.80
C VAL A 20 -1.14 13.72 4.79
N LEU A 21 -1.93 13.56 5.86
CA LEU A 21 -2.08 14.60 6.88
C LEU A 21 -0.76 14.85 7.63
N CYS A 22 -0.08 13.80 8.05
CA CYS A 22 1.20 13.92 8.75
C CYS A 22 2.29 14.57 7.88
N LEU A 23 2.41 14.17 6.63
CA LEU A 23 3.39 14.76 5.71
C LEU A 23 3.04 16.22 5.36
N GLY A 24 1.74 16.52 5.20
CA GLY A 24 1.28 17.89 4.99
C GLY A 24 1.60 18.80 6.18
N VAL A 25 1.32 18.35 7.40
CA VAL A 25 1.67 19.08 8.63
C VAL A 25 3.18 19.24 8.77
N ALA A 26 3.95 18.17 8.49
CA ALA A 26 5.41 18.24 8.53
C ALA A 26 5.96 19.31 7.57
N HIS A 27 5.41 19.38 6.34
CA HIS A 27 5.81 20.41 5.37
C HIS A 27 5.50 21.83 5.85
N ILE A 28 4.33 22.05 6.45
CA ILE A 28 3.93 23.36 7.00
C ILE A 28 4.84 23.75 8.18
N LEU A 29 5.14 22.82 9.09
CA LEU A 29 6.01 23.05 10.25
C LEU A 29 7.46 23.32 9.82
N TYR A 30 7.95 22.63 8.79
CA TYR A 30 9.26 22.89 8.20
C TYR A 30 9.36 24.34 7.70
N LYS A 31 8.33 24.81 6.97
CA LYS A 31 8.26 26.19 6.48
C LYS A 31 8.21 27.22 7.63
N LYS A 32 7.67 26.85 8.81
CA LYS A 32 7.64 27.70 10.04
C LYS A 32 8.90 27.59 10.89
N ARG A 33 9.98 26.94 10.43
CA ARG A 33 11.24 26.70 11.17
C ARG A 33 11.09 25.90 12.48
N SER A 34 10.05 25.09 12.61
CA SER A 34 9.86 24.21 13.77
C SER A 34 10.40 22.78 13.45
N PHE A 35 11.71 22.65 13.33
CA PHE A 35 12.39 21.45 12.82
C PHE A 35 12.09 20.18 13.63
N GLU A 36 12.18 20.21 14.96
CA GLU A 36 11.93 19.02 15.80
C GLU A 36 10.53 18.44 15.63
N ARG A 37 9.51 19.31 15.59
CA ARG A 37 8.12 18.88 15.36
C ARG A 37 7.91 18.38 13.92
N SER A 38 8.56 19.01 12.95
CA SER A 38 8.52 18.57 11.56
C SER A 38 9.03 17.13 11.40
N ASP A 39 10.14 16.78 12.06
CA ASP A 39 10.74 15.45 11.98
C ASP A 39 9.85 14.38 12.59
N THR A 40 9.20 14.68 13.72
CA THR A 40 8.25 13.74 14.35
C THR A 40 7.05 13.44 13.43
N PHE A 41 6.46 14.46 12.83
CA PHE A 41 5.35 14.27 11.88
C PHE A 41 5.80 13.60 10.57
N ALA A 42 6.97 13.91 10.08
CA ALA A 42 7.54 13.25 8.90
C ALA A 42 7.79 11.77 9.16
N TRP A 43 8.28 11.41 10.35
CA TRP A 43 8.45 10.01 10.75
C TRP A 43 7.11 9.28 10.83
N GLY A 44 6.11 9.88 11.48
CA GLY A 44 4.76 9.32 11.56
C GLY A 44 4.12 9.09 10.19
N GLY A 45 4.26 10.05 9.27
CA GLY A 45 3.78 9.92 7.89
C GLY A 45 4.48 8.79 7.11
N ARG A 46 5.79 8.59 7.32
CA ARG A 46 6.55 7.48 6.71
C ARG A 46 6.08 6.12 7.23
N VAL A 47 5.90 5.99 8.55
CA VAL A 47 5.38 4.75 9.16
C VAL A 47 3.99 4.44 8.63
N ALA A 48 3.10 5.42 8.56
CA ALA A 48 1.76 5.25 8.01
C ALA A 48 1.79 4.81 6.53
N ALA A 49 2.69 5.37 5.71
CA ALA A 49 2.86 4.97 4.31
C ALA A 49 3.30 3.49 4.17
N VAL A 50 4.26 3.05 5.00
CA VAL A 50 4.71 1.65 5.00
C VAL A 50 3.59 0.72 5.46
N LEU A 51 2.87 1.07 6.52
CA LEU A 51 1.73 0.29 7.00
C LEU A 51 0.63 0.16 5.94
N THR A 52 0.36 1.22 5.19
CA THR A 52 -0.58 1.20 4.05
C THR A 52 -0.11 0.20 2.98
N ALA A 53 1.16 0.22 2.61
CA ALA A 53 1.71 -0.71 1.63
C ALA A 53 1.62 -2.17 2.11
N VAL A 54 1.92 -2.43 3.38
CA VAL A 54 1.79 -3.77 3.99
C VAL A 54 0.34 -4.24 3.99
N ALA A 55 -0.61 -3.38 4.42
CA ALA A 55 -2.02 -3.72 4.46
C ALA A 55 -2.57 -4.07 3.06
N LEU A 56 -2.24 -3.28 2.03
CA LEU A 56 -2.63 -3.56 0.65
C LEU A 56 -1.97 -4.83 0.10
N THR A 57 -0.73 -5.10 0.48
CA THR A 57 -0.05 -6.37 0.11
C THR A 57 -0.79 -7.58 0.70
N VAL A 58 -1.21 -7.49 1.96
CA VAL A 58 -2.02 -8.55 2.59
C VAL A 58 -3.35 -8.72 1.86
N CYS A 59 -4.04 -7.62 1.50
CA CYS A 59 -5.29 -7.69 0.74
C CYS A 59 -5.10 -8.39 -0.62
N CYS A 60 -4.06 -8.03 -1.37
CA CYS A 60 -3.74 -8.67 -2.64
C CYS A 60 -3.38 -10.15 -2.46
N ALA A 61 -2.58 -10.49 -1.44
CA ALA A 61 -2.20 -11.87 -1.13
C ALA A 61 -3.41 -12.74 -0.77
N VAL A 62 -4.35 -12.21 0.04
CA VAL A 62 -5.60 -12.91 0.37
C VAL A 62 -6.43 -13.16 -0.88
N LEU A 63 -6.53 -12.17 -1.78
CA LEU A 63 -7.29 -12.32 -3.02
C LEU A 63 -6.67 -13.39 -3.92
N VAL A 64 -5.35 -13.35 -4.11
CA VAL A 64 -4.62 -14.37 -4.88
C VAL A 64 -4.81 -15.75 -4.25
N TRP A 65 -4.70 -15.86 -2.94
CA TRP A 65 -4.93 -17.11 -2.24
C TRP A 65 -6.35 -17.67 -2.50
N CYS A 66 -7.38 -16.81 -2.45
CA CYS A 66 -8.76 -17.23 -2.75
C CYS A 66 -8.92 -17.74 -4.19
N PHE A 67 -8.25 -17.13 -5.16
CA PHE A 67 -8.25 -17.63 -6.55
C PHE A 67 -7.58 -19.00 -6.69
N PHE A 68 -6.51 -19.26 -5.96
CA PHE A 68 -5.79 -20.55 -6.03
C PHE A 68 -6.47 -21.65 -5.21
N SER A 69 -7.02 -21.32 -4.02
CA SER A 69 -7.70 -22.28 -3.15
C SER A 69 -9.12 -22.63 -3.60
N GLY A 70 -9.68 -21.85 -4.54
CA GLY A 70 -11.07 -22.04 -4.98
C GLY A 70 -12.09 -21.61 -3.91
N ASP A 71 -11.68 -20.75 -2.97
CA ASP A 71 -12.57 -20.25 -1.92
C ASP A 71 -13.57 -19.25 -2.49
N ASN A 72 -14.84 -19.65 -2.54
CA ASN A 72 -15.94 -18.90 -3.12
C ASN A 72 -16.63 -17.95 -2.13
N THR A 73 -16.01 -17.63 -1.00
CA THR A 73 -16.58 -16.71 0.02
C THR A 73 -16.56 -15.25 -0.44
N ILE A 74 -15.76 -14.92 -1.46
CA ILE A 74 -15.67 -13.57 -2.02
C ILE A 74 -16.35 -13.55 -3.38
N GLN A 75 -17.40 -12.73 -3.54
CA GLN A 75 -18.16 -12.61 -4.79
C GLN A 75 -17.27 -12.29 -6.00
N TYR A 76 -16.28 -11.43 -5.81
CA TYR A 76 -15.32 -11.08 -6.86
C TYR A 76 -14.57 -12.30 -7.41
N VAL A 77 -14.21 -13.25 -6.55
CA VAL A 77 -13.53 -14.50 -6.96
C VAL A 77 -14.48 -15.40 -7.75
N LEU A 78 -15.75 -15.48 -7.33
CA LEU A 78 -16.79 -16.22 -8.05
C LEU A 78 -16.97 -15.71 -9.49
N ASP A 79 -17.05 -14.39 -9.64
CA ASP A 79 -17.35 -13.72 -10.91
C ASP A 79 -16.18 -13.78 -11.90
N ASN A 80 -14.93 -13.83 -11.38
CA ASN A 80 -13.71 -13.73 -12.19
C ASN A 80 -12.82 -14.98 -12.16
N ARG A 81 -13.29 -16.10 -11.56
CA ARG A 81 -12.52 -17.34 -11.53
C ARG A 81 -12.44 -17.98 -12.91
N SER A 82 -11.27 -18.48 -13.27
CA SER A 82 -11.10 -19.34 -14.42
C SER A 82 -11.48 -20.78 -14.08
N THR A 83 -12.30 -21.41 -14.92
CA THR A 83 -12.65 -22.83 -14.87
C THR A 83 -11.74 -23.70 -15.76
N SER A 84 -10.71 -23.11 -16.36
CA SER A 84 -9.77 -23.81 -17.23
C SER A 84 -8.99 -24.88 -16.47
N THR A 85 -8.90 -26.08 -17.04
CA THR A 85 -8.09 -27.20 -16.57
C THR A 85 -6.75 -27.34 -17.31
N ALA A 86 -6.43 -26.37 -18.19
CA ALA A 86 -5.19 -26.34 -18.93
C ALA A 86 -3.96 -26.18 -18.01
N PRO A 87 -2.77 -26.65 -18.41
CA PRO A 87 -1.53 -26.51 -17.63
C PRO A 87 -1.18 -25.06 -17.31
N GLU A 88 -1.69 -24.10 -18.09
CA GLU A 88 -1.53 -22.66 -17.91
C GLU A 88 -2.62 -22.03 -17.03
N ALA A 89 -3.46 -22.83 -16.38
CA ALA A 89 -4.58 -22.35 -15.54
C ALA A 89 -4.13 -21.42 -14.41
N TRP A 90 -2.90 -21.56 -13.93
CA TRP A 90 -2.32 -20.70 -12.92
C TRP A 90 -2.18 -19.22 -13.39
N LEU A 91 -1.84 -18.99 -14.67
CA LEU A 91 -1.79 -17.65 -15.27
C LEU A 91 -3.17 -17.01 -15.30
N TYR A 92 -4.20 -17.78 -15.66
CA TYR A 92 -5.58 -17.28 -15.67
C TYR A 92 -6.09 -16.98 -14.24
N LYS A 93 -5.68 -17.78 -13.26
CA LYS A 93 -6.00 -17.52 -11.86
C LYS A 93 -5.32 -16.24 -11.36
N LEU A 94 -4.06 -16.04 -11.73
CA LEU A 94 -3.34 -14.81 -11.39
C LEU A 94 -3.93 -13.60 -12.12
N ALA A 95 -4.29 -13.75 -13.40
CA ALA A 95 -4.96 -12.70 -14.17
C ALA A 95 -6.32 -12.29 -13.58
N GLY A 96 -6.98 -13.17 -12.84
CA GLY A 96 -8.21 -12.89 -12.11
C GLY A 96 -8.06 -11.71 -11.14
N LEU A 97 -6.86 -11.42 -10.64
CA LEU A 97 -6.60 -10.28 -9.77
C LEU A 97 -6.97 -8.94 -10.43
N TRP A 98 -6.77 -8.82 -11.74
CA TRP A 98 -7.06 -7.59 -12.49
C TRP A 98 -8.10 -7.76 -13.60
N ALA A 99 -8.74 -8.92 -13.69
CA ALA A 99 -9.75 -9.21 -14.70
C ALA A 99 -11.01 -8.32 -14.57
N GLY A 100 -11.37 -7.96 -13.34
CA GLY A 100 -12.48 -7.08 -13.04
C GLY A 100 -12.07 -5.70 -12.56
N ARG A 101 -13.03 -4.76 -12.60
CA ARG A 101 -12.82 -3.36 -12.19
C ARG A 101 -12.29 -3.23 -10.77
N GLN A 102 -12.84 -3.98 -9.83
CA GLN A 102 -12.50 -3.90 -8.40
C GLN A 102 -11.07 -4.40 -8.13
N GLY A 103 -10.68 -5.53 -8.73
CA GLY A 103 -9.34 -6.06 -8.60
C GLY A 103 -8.28 -5.19 -9.25
N SER A 104 -8.59 -4.61 -10.43
CA SER A 104 -7.70 -3.64 -11.09
C SER A 104 -7.44 -2.43 -10.21
N LEU A 105 -8.47 -1.86 -9.57
CA LEU A 105 -8.32 -0.72 -8.67
C LEU A 105 -7.46 -1.07 -7.45
N LEU A 106 -7.67 -2.25 -6.85
CA LEU A 106 -6.87 -2.73 -5.74
C LEU A 106 -5.39 -2.89 -6.15
N PHE A 107 -5.14 -3.47 -7.32
CA PHE A 107 -3.80 -3.67 -7.86
C PHE A 107 -3.07 -2.34 -8.10
N TRP A 108 -3.75 -1.36 -8.69
CA TRP A 108 -3.19 -0.02 -8.89
C TRP A 108 -2.91 0.70 -7.57
N ALA A 109 -3.82 0.62 -6.60
CA ALA A 109 -3.61 1.18 -5.26
C ALA A 109 -2.40 0.53 -4.58
N TRP A 110 -2.24 -0.78 -4.71
CA TRP A 110 -1.09 -1.52 -4.21
C TRP A 110 0.22 -1.07 -4.85
N LEU A 111 0.28 -0.95 -6.18
CA LEU A 111 1.46 -0.47 -6.89
C LEU A 111 1.87 0.93 -6.40
N ILE A 112 0.93 1.86 -6.32
CA ILE A 112 1.18 3.22 -5.85
C ILE A 112 1.73 3.21 -4.41
N ALA A 113 1.15 2.39 -3.53
CA ALA A 113 1.60 2.28 -2.15
C ALA A 113 3.01 1.69 -2.04
N VAL A 114 3.34 0.68 -2.84
CA VAL A 114 4.69 0.09 -2.91
C VAL A 114 5.70 1.12 -3.40
N PHE A 115 5.42 1.83 -4.50
CA PHE A 115 6.30 2.89 -4.99
C PHE A 115 6.50 3.99 -3.94
N ASN A 116 5.43 4.41 -3.26
CA ASN A 116 5.54 5.39 -2.18
C ASN A 116 6.42 4.89 -1.03
N ALA A 117 6.26 3.63 -0.61
CA ALA A 117 7.12 3.03 0.41
C ALA A 117 8.59 3.00 -0.03
N VAL A 118 8.88 2.62 -1.27
CA VAL A 118 10.23 2.63 -1.83
C VAL A 118 10.83 4.04 -1.82
N LEU A 119 10.07 5.05 -2.24
CA LEU A 119 10.51 6.44 -2.20
C LEU A 119 10.83 6.91 -0.77
N VAL A 120 10.01 6.53 0.20
CA VAL A 120 10.25 6.83 1.62
C VAL A 120 11.58 6.25 2.10
N PHE A 121 11.92 5.01 1.69
CA PHE A 121 13.20 4.40 2.03
C PHE A 121 14.37 5.02 1.27
N ALA A 122 14.21 5.32 -0.02
CA ALA A 122 15.25 5.91 -0.85
C ALA A 122 15.63 7.32 -0.37
N THR A 123 14.65 8.15 -0.05
CA THR A 123 14.89 9.53 0.41
C THR A 123 15.53 9.57 1.80
N ARG A 124 15.28 8.55 2.65
CA ARG A 124 15.92 8.47 3.98
C ARG A 124 17.45 8.36 3.91
N LYS A 125 17.98 7.71 2.86
CA LYS A 125 19.43 7.56 2.68
C LYS A 125 20.10 8.87 2.22
N ASN A 126 19.39 9.72 1.49
CA ASN A 126 19.92 10.94 0.90
C ASN A 126 19.77 12.18 1.77
N ALA A 127 18.93 12.14 2.83
CA ALA A 127 18.72 13.27 3.73
C ALA A 127 19.86 13.51 4.74
N ARG A 128 20.77 12.56 4.92
CA ARG A 128 21.87 12.65 5.89
C ARG A 128 23.07 13.53 5.49
N PRO A 129 23.41 13.75 4.19
CA PRO A 129 24.58 14.55 3.84
C PRO A 129 24.38 16.08 3.94
N LEU A 130 23.13 16.55 3.97
CA LEU A 130 22.86 18.01 3.93
C LEU A 130 22.86 18.67 5.31
N ASP A 131 22.68 17.90 6.39
CA ASP A 131 22.66 18.45 7.76
C ASP A 131 24.06 18.76 8.30
N ASN A 132 25.11 18.12 7.81
CA ASN A 132 26.48 18.32 8.30
C ASN A 132 27.25 19.44 7.57
N GLY A 133 26.73 19.94 6.45
CA GLY A 133 27.36 21.02 5.68
C GLY A 133 26.82 22.42 5.97
N ALA A 134 25.70 22.53 6.67
CA ALA A 134 25.04 23.82 6.95
C ALA A 134 25.37 24.40 8.33
N LEU A 135 26.22 23.74 9.11
CA LEU A 135 26.67 24.18 10.45
C LEU A 135 28.20 24.44 10.52
N ALA A 136 28.86 24.58 9.37
CA ALA A 136 30.26 24.98 9.30
C ALA A 136 30.37 26.44 8.85
#